data_15fdd3d36d295bcbcc355cdae278cbe7
#
_entry.id   15fdd3d36d295bcbcc355cdae278cbe7
#
_cell.length_a   1.000
_cell.length_b   1.000
_cell.length_c   1.000
_cell.angle_alpha   90.00
_cell.angle_beta   90.00
_cell.angle_gamma   90.00
#
_symmetry.space_group_name_H-M   'P 1'
#
loop_
_entity.id
_entity.type
_entity.pdbx_description
1 polymer ?
#
loop_
_entity_poly.entity_id
_entity_poly.type
_entity_poly.pdbx_seq_one_letter_code
_entity_poly.pdbx_strand_id
1 'polypeptide(L)'
;RVATTPMEMKHALDELDDMDLVLIDTAGRIPRDELQIEELKNLLAEARVDEVHLVLSLTANLEFLVSTVDHFASVGTSSIILTKLDETRELGVILNLVRRTGLPVSYLATGQAVPDEIEPAEPHRMARLVLGHDRLLVAGNGRREGGG
;
A
#
# COMPACT_ATOMS: atom_id res chain seq x y z
N ARG A 1 5.53 6.37 -18.54
CA ARG A 1 6.99 6.62 -18.56
C ARG A 1 7.70 5.58 -17.71
N VAL A 2 8.98 5.31 -17.99
CA VAL A 2 9.84 4.45 -17.18
C VAL A 2 11.09 5.24 -16.89
N ALA A 3 11.51 5.25 -15.63
CA ALA A 3 12.73 5.90 -15.17
C ALA A 3 13.51 4.93 -14.28
N THR A 4 14.78 4.74 -14.56
CA THR A 4 15.69 3.83 -13.85
C THR A 4 16.83 4.56 -13.16
N THR A 5 17.00 5.84 -13.49
CA THR A 5 18.01 6.73 -12.90
C THR A 5 17.36 8.02 -12.40
N PRO A 6 17.99 8.73 -11.43
CA PRO A 6 17.50 10.03 -10.97
C PRO A 6 17.34 11.06 -12.10
N MET A 7 18.24 11.04 -13.10
CA MET A 7 18.16 11.93 -14.25
C MET A 7 16.95 11.64 -15.14
N GLU A 8 16.68 10.35 -15.40
CA GLU A 8 15.47 9.94 -16.14
C GLU A 8 14.20 10.26 -15.38
N MET A 9 14.21 10.12 -14.04
CA MET A 9 13.08 10.51 -13.19
C MET A 9 12.77 12.00 -13.32
N LYS A 10 13.79 12.85 -13.20
CA LYS A 10 13.63 14.29 -13.40
C LYS A 10 13.03 14.61 -14.76
N HIS A 11 13.59 14.03 -15.83
CA HIS A 11 13.09 14.28 -17.18
C HIS A 11 11.64 13.81 -17.37
N ALA A 12 11.29 12.64 -16.81
CA ALA A 12 9.93 12.13 -16.87
C ALA A 12 8.93 13.04 -16.13
N LEU A 13 9.34 13.63 -15.01
CA LEU A 13 8.52 14.58 -14.24
C LEU A 13 8.40 15.93 -14.93
N ASP A 14 9.46 16.44 -15.56
CA ASP A 14 9.42 17.67 -16.34
C ASP A 14 8.41 17.55 -17.52
N GLU A 15 8.26 16.34 -18.10
CA GLU A 15 7.24 16.07 -19.13
C GLU A 15 5.80 15.99 -18.58
N LEU A 16 5.63 15.86 -17.27
CA LEU A 16 4.33 15.70 -16.58
C LEU A 16 3.99 16.91 -15.72
N ASP A 17 4.68 18.04 -15.89
CA ASP A 17 4.55 19.25 -15.07
C ASP A 17 3.14 19.87 -15.10
N ASP A 18 2.35 19.58 -16.14
CA ASP A 18 0.96 20.02 -16.29
C ASP A 18 -0.07 19.07 -15.67
N MET A 19 0.38 17.99 -15.03
CA MET A 19 -0.52 17.01 -14.41
C MET A 19 -0.85 17.39 -12.96
N ASP A 20 -2.13 17.28 -12.59
CA ASP A 20 -2.60 17.49 -11.22
C ASP A 20 -2.10 16.43 -10.24
N LEU A 21 -1.83 15.22 -10.73
CA LEU A 21 -1.36 14.08 -9.94
C LEU A 21 -0.45 13.19 -10.78
N VAL A 22 0.70 12.85 -10.22
CA VAL A 22 1.62 11.85 -10.78
C VAL A 22 1.77 10.70 -9.80
N LEU A 23 1.51 9.49 -10.26
CA LEU A 23 1.73 8.26 -9.50
C LEU A 23 3.01 7.58 -10.00
N ILE A 24 3.91 7.29 -9.05
CA ILE A 24 5.17 6.59 -9.32
C ILE A 24 5.04 5.16 -8.77
N ASP A 25 4.95 4.19 -9.68
CA ASP A 25 4.98 2.78 -9.32
C ASP A 25 6.42 2.25 -9.36
N THR A 26 6.82 1.58 -8.28
CA THR A 26 8.18 1.01 -8.16
C THR A 26 8.14 -0.50 -8.38
N ALA A 27 9.27 -1.08 -8.78
CA ALA A 27 9.37 -2.53 -8.93
C ALA A 27 8.98 -3.23 -7.62
N GLY A 28 7.96 -4.09 -7.67
CA GLY A 28 7.39 -4.83 -6.53
C GLY A 28 8.33 -5.90 -5.97
N ARG A 29 9.51 -5.49 -5.55
CA ARG A 29 10.52 -6.37 -4.91
C ARG A 29 10.85 -5.76 -3.55
N ILE A 30 10.97 -6.64 -2.55
CA ILE A 30 11.62 -6.25 -1.30
C ILE A 30 13.11 -6.18 -1.63
N PRO A 31 13.73 -4.99 -1.60
CA PRO A 31 15.16 -4.89 -1.78
C PRO A 31 15.84 -5.76 -0.72
N ARG A 32 16.76 -6.61 -1.17
CA ARG A 32 17.45 -7.56 -0.27
C ARG A 32 18.74 -7.01 0.30
N ASP A 33 19.20 -5.90 -0.23
CA ASP A 33 20.41 -5.25 0.21
C ASP A 33 20.22 -3.73 0.37
N GLU A 34 21.10 -3.13 1.17
CA GLU A 34 21.08 -1.71 1.47
C GLU A 34 21.33 -0.83 0.24
N LEU A 35 22.03 -1.35 -0.78
CA LEU A 35 22.30 -0.62 -2.01
C LEU A 35 21.02 -0.36 -2.80
N GLN A 36 20.13 -1.35 -2.88
CA GLN A 36 18.85 -1.20 -3.59
C GLN A 36 17.92 -0.22 -2.87
N ILE A 37 17.95 -0.19 -1.54
CA ILE A 37 17.22 0.81 -0.74
C ILE A 37 17.76 2.21 -0.99
N GLU A 38 19.09 2.37 -1.02
CA GLU A 38 19.70 3.67 -1.27
C GLU A 38 19.45 4.17 -2.70
N GLU A 39 19.45 3.28 -3.69
CA GLU A 39 19.06 3.61 -5.07
C GLU A 39 17.61 4.10 -5.14
N LEU A 40 16.67 3.40 -4.49
CA LEU A 40 15.27 3.81 -4.42
C LEU A 40 15.11 5.16 -3.72
N LYS A 41 15.79 5.34 -2.60
CA LYS A 41 15.79 6.60 -1.85
C LYS A 41 16.28 7.77 -2.71
N ASN A 42 17.37 7.58 -3.46
CA ASN A 42 17.91 8.61 -4.35
C ASN A 42 16.95 8.94 -5.50
N LEU A 43 16.28 7.92 -6.04
CA LEU A 43 15.26 8.09 -7.08
C LEU A 43 14.08 8.91 -6.58
N LEU A 44 13.54 8.58 -5.39
CA LEU A 44 12.40 9.29 -4.79
C LEU A 44 12.79 10.70 -4.28
N ALA A 45 14.02 10.89 -3.83
CA ALA A 45 14.51 12.21 -3.44
C ALA A 45 14.58 13.17 -4.64
N GLU A 46 14.99 12.69 -5.82
CA GLU A 46 14.97 13.49 -7.05
C GLU A 46 13.53 13.82 -7.48
N ALA A 47 12.62 12.87 -7.30
CA ALA A 47 11.21 13.05 -7.64
C ALA A 47 10.48 14.04 -6.71
N ARG A 48 11.03 14.38 -5.54
CA ARG A 48 10.41 15.26 -4.53
C ARG A 48 8.97 14.89 -4.22
N VAL A 49 8.75 13.59 -4.03
CA VAL A 49 7.41 13.05 -3.80
C VAL A 49 6.78 13.62 -2.53
N ASP A 50 5.48 13.92 -2.57
CA ASP A 50 4.73 14.42 -1.41
C ASP A 50 4.41 13.29 -0.44
N GLU A 51 4.14 12.09 -0.93
CA GLU A 51 3.77 10.93 -0.14
C GLU A 51 4.44 9.65 -0.67
N VAL A 52 4.86 8.79 0.25
CA VAL A 52 5.38 7.45 -0.04
C VAL A 52 4.51 6.42 0.66
N HIS A 53 3.77 5.63 -0.12
CA HIS A 53 2.90 4.58 0.38
C HIS A 53 3.59 3.23 0.28
N LEU A 54 3.82 2.57 1.41
CA LEU A 54 4.33 1.20 1.43
C LEU A 54 3.18 0.20 1.30
N VAL A 55 3.20 -0.59 0.23
CA VAL A 55 2.16 -1.60 -0.03
C VAL A 55 2.52 -2.92 0.63
N LEU A 56 1.68 -3.38 1.56
CA LEU A 56 1.89 -4.59 2.35
C LEU A 56 0.71 -5.57 2.19
N SER A 57 1.04 -6.84 1.97
CA SER A 57 0.03 -7.92 1.95
C SER A 57 -0.21 -8.44 3.36
N LEU A 58 -1.47 -8.42 3.82
CA LEU A 58 -1.86 -8.95 5.13
C LEU A 58 -1.76 -10.48 5.26
N THR A 59 -1.45 -11.19 4.19
CA THR A 59 -1.18 -12.64 4.25
C THR A 59 0.18 -12.96 4.89
N ALA A 60 1.05 -11.95 5.04
CA ALA A 60 2.32 -12.09 5.74
C ALA A 60 2.14 -12.01 7.27
N ASN A 61 3.06 -12.64 8.01
CA ASN A 61 3.04 -12.55 9.47
C ASN A 61 3.48 -11.16 9.96
N LEU A 62 3.05 -10.80 11.18
CA LEU A 62 3.29 -9.47 11.76
C LEU A 62 4.79 -9.11 11.83
N GLU A 63 5.66 -10.03 12.21
CA GLU A 63 7.09 -9.74 12.33
C GLU A 63 7.71 -9.39 10.98
N PHE A 64 7.29 -10.08 9.92
CA PHE A 64 7.71 -9.76 8.56
C PHE A 64 7.19 -8.40 8.11
N LEU A 65 5.94 -8.06 8.41
CA LEU A 65 5.35 -6.75 8.09
C LEU A 65 6.11 -5.62 8.79
N VAL A 66 6.37 -5.75 10.08
CA VAL A 66 7.11 -4.75 10.86
C VAL A 66 8.53 -4.61 10.34
N SER A 67 9.25 -5.71 10.16
CA SER A 67 10.62 -5.65 9.63
C SER A 67 10.68 -5.04 8.23
N THR A 68 9.65 -5.24 7.41
CA THR A 68 9.56 -4.59 6.10
C THR A 68 9.40 -3.07 6.25
N VAL A 69 8.52 -2.61 7.16
CA VAL A 69 8.37 -1.17 7.43
C VAL A 69 9.68 -0.57 7.90
N ASP A 70 10.37 -1.22 8.84
CA ASP A 70 11.66 -0.74 9.37
C ASP A 70 12.71 -0.64 8.24
N HIS A 71 12.71 -1.61 7.34
CA HIS A 71 13.64 -1.64 6.20
C HIS A 71 13.40 -0.48 5.22
N PHE A 72 12.14 -0.11 4.99
CA PHE A 72 11.77 1.01 4.13
C PHE A 72 11.69 2.38 4.84
N ALA A 73 11.99 2.45 6.14
CA ALA A 73 11.90 3.70 6.88
C ALA A 73 12.79 4.81 6.29
N SER A 74 13.99 4.46 5.80
CA SER A 74 14.94 5.41 5.21
C SER A 74 14.51 5.99 3.86
N VAL A 75 13.52 5.35 3.21
CA VAL A 75 12.96 5.79 1.92
C VAL A 75 11.94 6.92 2.09
N GLY A 76 11.54 7.22 3.32
CA GLY A 76 10.58 8.28 3.62
C GLY A 76 9.12 7.80 3.59
N THR A 77 8.88 6.53 3.88
CA THR A 77 7.51 5.97 3.97
C THR A 77 6.64 6.81 4.89
N SER A 78 5.53 7.34 4.37
CA SER A 78 4.59 8.20 5.09
C SER A 78 3.32 7.45 5.54
N SER A 79 2.94 6.38 4.84
CA SER A 79 1.75 5.60 5.12
C SER A 79 1.83 4.18 4.56
N ILE A 80 0.84 3.36 4.93
CA ILE A 80 0.76 1.96 4.52
C ILE A 80 -0.53 1.74 3.73
N ILE A 81 -0.44 1.02 2.61
CA ILE A 81 -1.58 0.42 1.91
C ILE A 81 -1.61 -1.07 2.27
N LEU A 82 -2.73 -1.53 2.78
CA LEU A 82 -2.92 -2.94 3.10
C LEU A 82 -3.70 -3.65 2.00
N THR A 83 -3.17 -4.78 1.52
CA THR A 83 -3.79 -5.57 0.45
C THR A 83 -4.12 -6.99 0.91
N LYS A 84 -4.92 -7.69 0.12
CA LYS A 84 -5.36 -9.08 0.34
C LYS A 84 -6.09 -9.28 1.67
N LEU A 85 -6.93 -8.31 2.01
CA LEU A 85 -7.74 -8.39 3.22
C LEU A 85 -8.73 -9.56 3.14
N ASP A 86 -9.21 -9.91 1.95
CA ASP A 86 -10.10 -11.03 1.64
C ASP A 86 -9.47 -12.40 1.91
N GLU A 87 -8.15 -12.50 1.80
CA GLU A 87 -7.39 -13.73 2.08
C GLU A 87 -7.03 -13.87 3.57
N THR A 88 -7.26 -12.84 4.39
CA THR A 88 -6.84 -12.78 5.79
C THR A 88 -8.02 -13.06 6.72
N ARG A 89 -7.85 -14.02 7.66
CA ARG A 89 -8.89 -14.36 8.65
C ARG A 89 -8.89 -13.45 9.88
N GLU A 90 -7.75 -12.89 10.22
CA GLU A 90 -7.54 -12.13 11.46
C GLU A 90 -7.11 -10.69 11.17
N LEU A 91 -8.08 -9.79 11.07
CA LEU A 91 -7.82 -8.37 10.84
C LEU A 91 -7.21 -7.64 12.07
N GLY A 92 -7.18 -8.29 13.22
CA GLY A 92 -6.53 -7.76 14.44
C GLY A 92 -5.04 -7.47 14.28
N VAL A 93 -4.37 -8.12 13.31
CA VAL A 93 -2.97 -7.84 12.95
C VAL A 93 -2.76 -6.38 12.56
N ILE A 94 -3.76 -5.72 11.97
CA ILE A 94 -3.71 -4.31 11.57
C ILE A 94 -3.41 -3.40 12.77
N LEU A 95 -4.09 -3.62 13.90
CA LEU A 95 -3.86 -2.81 15.11
C LEU A 95 -2.43 -2.97 15.65
N ASN A 96 -1.92 -4.20 15.64
CA ASN A 96 -0.57 -4.47 16.09
C ASN A 96 0.47 -3.85 15.15
N LEU A 97 0.23 -3.90 13.83
CA LEU A 97 1.10 -3.28 12.84
C LEU A 97 1.16 -1.76 13.04
N VAL A 98 0.02 -1.08 13.07
CA VAL A 98 -0.05 0.38 13.26
C VAL A 98 0.58 0.80 14.58
N ARG A 99 0.30 0.06 15.68
CA ARG A 99 0.88 0.36 17.00
C ARG A 99 2.41 0.21 17.02
N ARG A 100 2.95 -0.80 16.34
CA ARG A 100 4.40 -1.07 16.35
C ARG A 100 5.18 -0.17 15.41
N THR A 101 4.60 0.20 14.26
CA THR A 101 5.27 1.01 13.24
C THR A 101 5.04 2.51 13.39
N GLY A 102 3.93 2.90 14.03
CA GLY A 102 3.52 4.29 14.13
C GLY A 102 3.01 4.91 12.82
N LEU A 103 2.99 4.14 11.72
CA LEU A 103 2.53 4.63 10.42
C LEU A 103 1.02 4.51 10.28
N PRO A 104 0.34 5.52 9.71
CA PRO A 104 -1.08 5.42 9.38
C PRO A 104 -1.31 4.46 8.20
N VAL A 105 -2.49 3.87 8.16
CA VAL A 105 -2.98 3.15 6.98
C VAL A 105 -3.76 4.13 6.11
N SER A 106 -3.45 4.19 4.82
CA SER A 106 -4.10 5.10 3.86
C SER A 106 -5.23 4.42 3.10
N TYR A 107 -5.00 3.21 2.62
CA TYR A 107 -5.98 2.45 1.83
C TYR A 107 -6.01 0.98 2.23
N LEU A 108 -7.19 0.37 2.00
CA LEU A 108 -7.44 -1.06 2.14
C LEU A 108 -7.83 -1.61 0.77
N ALA A 109 -7.21 -2.72 0.35
CA ALA A 109 -7.58 -3.42 -0.89
C ALA A 109 -7.97 -4.86 -0.58
N THR A 110 -9.16 -5.24 -1.07
CA THR A 110 -9.81 -6.53 -0.80
C THR A 110 -9.81 -7.47 -2.00
N GLY A 111 -9.24 -7.04 -3.14
CA GLY A 111 -9.18 -7.85 -4.35
C GLY A 111 -8.54 -7.11 -5.51
N GLN A 112 -8.88 -7.50 -6.75
CA GLN A 112 -8.25 -7.01 -7.98
C GLN A 112 -9.15 -6.10 -8.84
N ALA A 113 -10.43 -5.99 -8.49
CA ALA A 113 -11.39 -5.18 -9.24
C ALA A 113 -11.33 -3.69 -8.81
N VAL A 114 -10.64 -2.88 -9.59
CA VAL A 114 -10.56 -1.42 -9.37
C VAL A 114 -11.69 -0.73 -10.11
N PRO A 115 -12.41 0.21 -9.50
CA PRO A 115 -12.20 0.80 -8.15
C PRO A 115 -12.93 0.09 -7.00
N ASP A 116 -13.71 -0.95 -7.27
CA ASP A 116 -14.69 -1.49 -6.32
C ASP A 116 -14.06 -2.21 -5.11
N GLU A 117 -12.80 -2.64 -5.23
CA GLU A 117 -12.09 -3.42 -4.21
C GLU A 117 -10.93 -2.66 -3.56
N ILE A 118 -10.93 -1.32 -3.64
CA ILE A 118 -10.04 -0.43 -2.89
C ILE A 118 -10.86 0.65 -2.20
N GLU A 119 -10.61 0.85 -0.90
CA GLU A 119 -11.29 1.89 -0.12
C GLU A 119 -10.27 2.67 0.74
N PRO A 120 -10.52 3.98 1.03
CA PRO A 120 -9.76 4.71 2.04
C PRO A 120 -9.86 4.04 3.41
N ALA A 121 -8.77 4.04 4.16
CA ALA A 121 -8.72 3.44 5.50
C ALA A 121 -9.35 4.37 6.55
N GLU A 122 -10.66 4.56 6.51
CA GLU A 122 -11.41 5.36 7.46
C GLU A 122 -11.37 4.75 8.88
N PRO A 123 -11.01 5.50 9.94
CA PRO A 123 -10.81 4.95 11.28
C PRO A 123 -12.01 4.18 11.84
N HIS A 124 -13.23 4.71 11.65
CA HIS A 124 -14.45 4.02 12.09
C HIS A 124 -14.69 2.72 11.32
N ARG A 125 -14.45 2.74 10.01
CA ARG A 125 -14.58 1.58 9.15
C ARG A 125 -13.58 0.49 9.56
N MET A 126 -12.31 0.87 9.76
CA MET A 126 -11.26 -0.03 10.22
C MET A 126 -11.58 -0.65 11.58
N ALA A 127 -12.04 0.16 12.55
CA ALA A 127 -12.41 -0.35 13.86
C ALA A 127 -13.54 -1.40 13.78
N ARG A 128 -14.56 -1.17 12.97
CA ARG A 128 -15.66 -2.11 12.76
C ARG A 128 -15.21 -3.40 12.08
N LEU A 129 -14.33 -3.31 11.09
CA LEU A 129 -13.73 -4.47 10.42
C LEU A 129 -12.92 -5.33 11.40
N VAL A 130 -12.05 -4.71 12.19
CA VAL A 130 -11.19 -5.40 13.16
C VAL A 130 -12.00 -6.07 14.27
N LEU A 131 -13.11 -5.44 14.69
CA LEU A 131 -14.03 -5.98 15.70
C LEU A 131 -15.01 -7.02 15.12
N GLY A 132 -14.99 -7.28 13.83
CA GLY A 132 -15.91 -8.21 13.17
C GLY A 132 -17.36 -7.68 13.06
N HIS A 133 -17.57 -6.38 13.25
CA HIS A 133 -18.89 -5.74 13.14
C HIS A 133 -19.24 -5.40 11.68
N ASP A 134 -18.25 -5.37 10.79
CA ASP A 134 -18.44 -5.16 9.36
C ASP A 134 -17.77 -6.28 8.57
N ARG A 135 -18.27 -6.50 7.35
CA ARG A 135 -17.66 -7.38 6.37
C ARG A 135 -16.88 -6.57 5.35
N LEU A 136 -15.84 -7.19 4.80
CA LEU A 136 -15.13 -6.65 3.64
C LEU A 136 -16.10 -6.56 2.47
N LEU A 137 -16.03 -5.45 1.73
CA LEU A 137 -16.72 -5.34 0.44
C LEU A 137 -15.96 -6.19 -0.57
N VAL A 138 -16.31 -7.46 -0.68
CA VAL A 138 -15.85 -8.31 -1.78
C VAL A 138 -16.87 -8.16 -2.89
N ALA A 139 -16.44 -7.76 -4.09
CA ALA A 139 -17.31 -7.65 -5.26
C ALA A 139 -18.04 -8.98 -5.46
N GLY A 140 -19.34 -8.94 -5.31
CA GLY A 140 -20.16 -10.12 -5.09
C GLY A 140 -20.12 -11.08 -6.24
N ASN A 141 -19.90 -12.33 -5.91
CA ASN A 141 -20.35 -13.47 -6.69
C ASN A 141 -21.88 -13.48 -6.63
N GLY A 142 -22.49 -12.74 -7.55
CA GLY A 142 -23.95 -12.71 -7.73
C GLY A 142 -24.48 -14.06 -8.16
N ARG A 143 -24.53 -15.03 -7.28
CA ARG A 143 -25.44 -16.16 -7.43
C ARG A 143 -26.84 -15.64 -7.14
N ARG A 144 -27.54 -15.30 -8.22
CA ARG A 144 -28.99 -15.32 -8.22
C ARG A 144 -29.40 -16.75 -7.87
N GLU A 145 -29.83 -16.99 -6.65
CA GLU A 145 -30.67 -18.13 -6.35
C GLU A 145 -31.99 -17.86 -7.06
N GLY A 146 -32.13 -18.48 -8.21
CA GLY A 146 -33.40 -18.57 -8.91
C GLY A 146 -34.32 -19.47 -8.09
N GLY A 147 -35.39 -18.85 -7.58
CA GLY A 147 -36.50 -19.59 -7.02
C GLY A 147 -37.12 -20.52 -8.08
N GLY A 148 -37.42 -21.70 -7.69
CA GLY A 148 -38.30 -22.68 -8.29
C GLY A 148 -39.19 -23.23 -7.21
#